data_6804aaa9b681c74a9085424c97028078
#
_entry.id   6804aaa9b681c74a9085424c97028078
#
_cell.length_a   1.000
_cell.length_b   1.000
_cell.length_c   1.000
_cell.angle_alpha   90.00
_cell.angle_beta   90.00
_cell.angle_gamma   90.00
#
_symmetry.space_group_name_H-M   'P 1'
#
loop_
_entity.id
_entity.type
_entity.pdbx_description
1 polymer ?
#
loop_
_entity_poly.entity_id
_entity_poly.type
_entity_poly.pdbx_seq_one_letter_code
_entity_poly.pdbx_strand_id
1 'polypeptide(L)'
;MRLWRLLGVLLCLAASGQKPCSEASVYMPCELDFDLAPEDAARHPNPYESVSLRAEFRSPEFKTYLVHAFWRGGRRLTIRFTPTEAGQWTYRLSGNLAAWDGKQGNFTAASSTPPAAFIRRANAHHWQYTEGRKPHLYMGAEDQPGTAVRDWAARRFTHLAVRVLPGGAFSGPDRPNAEWFEKLDARVYEIHSTGITVDLLLARTPADLDAIAPSPVQRERLVRYLAGRYAAFNSTWQLVEEWESHPGARERLRDLGSEIKKTDPYGHPISTRARDSSAFLGRDGWLDHAIYGPGRDDLIAVEHQANTVPQVALIDGALPADEFRKRLWNAVMSGAYPSLKGAAGPDSPNARTMEAWFRFMSERVRFWDTQPYFDVEGGRAIALPGLKTEDYELPATEYIIYIEKPGPVKVTTRKHTYDIYWVDPAAGQWRKEKKDWKGELYEASPPDSSRDWVLHLSRDGRKEGMLRSYKFESWPVPVQEPERSPQKAPFDLSKPAAGETLAAGVPVRFEVALKRQTGGTRRMTYVLTGEVVQDGEGARYLASGASGEFTVDPLLMKSASGALAVRLAALNAAGKLYLLDYVFSIKKQQK
;
A
#
# COMPACT_ATOMS: atom_id res chain seq x y z
N MET A 1 -48.51 -45.19 -30.78
CA MET A 1 -47.23 -44.56 -31.14
C MET A 1 -47.13 -43.19 -30.48
N ARG A 2 -46.41 -43.05 -29.39
CA ARG A 2 -46.07 -41.79 -28.75
C ARG A 2 -44.58 -41.65 -28.67
N LEU A 3 -44.01 -40.75 -29.46
CA LEU A 3 -42.58 -40.35 -29.38
C LEU A 3 -42.36 -39.53 -28.12
N TRP A 4 -41.53 -40.00 -27.23
CA TRP A 4 -40.93 -39.18 -26.16
C TRP A 4 -39.68 -38.51 -26.71
N ARG A 5 -39.74 -37.18 -26.80
CA ARG A 5 -38.54 -36.33 -26.98
C ARG A 5 -37.89 -36.15 -25.63
N LEU A 6 -36.71 -36.71 -25.49
CA LEU A 6 -35.78 -36.36 -24.43
C LEU A 6 -35.26 -34.96 -24.66
N LEU A 7 -35.75 -33.98 -23.87
CA LEU A 7 -35.11 -32.67 -23.72
C LEU A 7 -33.89 -32.89 -22.84
N GLY A 8 -32.70 -32.88 -23.43
CA GLY A 8 -31.44 -32.72 -22.70
C GLY A 8 -31.40 -31.29 -22.13
N VAL A 9 -31.51 -31.18 -20.81
CA VAL A 9 -31.21 -29.96 -20.09
C VAL A 9 -29.69 -29.79 -20.12
N LEU A 10 -29.18 -28.99 -21.05
CA LEU A 10 -27.85 -28.39 -20.91
C LEU A 10 -27.89 -27.46 -19.69
N LEU A 11 -27.37 -27.93 -18.56
CA LEU A 11 -26.94 -27.03 -17.49
C LEU A 11 -25.76 -26.22 -18.06
N CYS A 12 -26.05 -25.04 -18.57
CA CYS A 12 -25.06 -23.99 -18.69
C CYS A 12 -24.58 -23.65 -17.27
N LEU A 13 -23.48 -24.27 -16.83
CA LEU A 13 -22.65 -23.69 -15.79
C LEU A 13 -22.33 -22.26 -16.25
N ALA A 14 -22.85 -21.27 -15.54
CA ALA A 14 -22.47 -19.90 -15.73
C ALA A 14 -20.94 -19.83 -15.60
N ALA A 15 -20.27 -19.77 -16.74
CA ALA A 15 -18.84 -19.56 -16.80
C ALA A 15 -18.55 -18.25 -16.09
N SER A 16 -17.63 -18.26 -15.13
CA SER A 16 -16.93 -17.08 -14.66
C SER A 16 -16.69 -16.18 -15.87
N GLY A 17 -17.04 -14.89 -15.81
CA GLY A 17 -17.08 -13.97 -16.96
C GLY A 17 -15.74 -13.71 -17.67
N GLN A 18 -14.82 -14.65 -17.61
CA GLN A 18 -13.48 -14.63 -18.20
C GLN A 18 -13.57 -14.98 -19.68
N LYS A 19 -12.97 -14.12 -20.51
CA LYS A 19 -13.02 -14.24 -21.97
C LYS A 19 -11.80 -14.99 -22.52
N PRO A 20 -11.95 -15.78 -23.60
CA PRO A 20 -10.81 -16.32 -24.32
C PRO A 20 -9.99 -15.17 -24.94
N CYS A 21 -8.68 -15.37 -25.14
CA CYS A 21 -7.82 -14.32 -25.72
C CYS A 21 -8.17 -13.98 -27.19
N SER A 22 -8.99 -14.77 -27.86
CA SER A 22 -9.59 -14.39 -29.15
C SER A 22 -10.55 -13.18 -29.06
N GLU A 23 -11.03 -12.84 -27.86
CA GLU A 23 -11.89 -11.70 -27.57
C GLU A 23 -11.21 -10.67 -26.66
N ALA A 24 -9.88 -10.61 -26.71
CA ALA A 24 -9.09 -9.77 -25.83
C ALA A 24 -9.34 -8.28 -26.02
N SER A 25 -9.31 -7.54 -24.95
CA SER A 25 -9.33 -6.07 -24.94
C SER A 25 -8.35 -5.52 -23.91
N VAL A 26 -7.88 -4.30 -24.15
CA VAL A 26 -6.86 -3.65 -23.32
C VAL A 26 -7.30 -3.55 -21.86
N TYR A 27 -6.40 -3.91 -20.94
CA TYR A 27 -6.59 -3.96 -19.48
C TYR A 27 -7.75 -4.87 -19.00
N MET A 28 -8.17 -5.83 -19.83
CA MET A 28 -9.11 -6.88 -19.44
C MET A 28 -8.42 -8.25 -19.51
N PRO A 29 -8.49 -9.06 -18.44
CA PRO A 29 -7.92 -10.40 -18.45
C PRO A 29 -8.56 -11.29 -19.51
N CYS A 30 -7.74 -12.04 -20.21
CA CYS A 30 -8.15 -13.11 -21.11
C CYS A 30 -7.41 -14.41 -20.79
N GLU A 31 -7.92 -15.54 -21.24
CA GLU A 31 -7.39 -16.87 -20.90
C GLU A 31 -7.06 -17.72 -22.13
N LEU A 32 -5.98 -18.47 -22.01
CA LEU A 32 -5.63 -19.60 -22.86
C LEU A 32 -5.72 -20.87 -22.01
N ASP A 33 -6.65 -21.76 -22.34
CA ASP A 33 -6.87 -23.01 -21.64
C ASP A 33 -6.19 -24.17 -22.34
N PHE A 34 -5.65 -25.10 -21.55
CA PHE A 34 -4.94 -26.30 -22.00
C PHE A 34 -5.42 -27.52 -21.21
N ASP A 35 -5.87 -28.57 -21.89
CA ASP A 35 -6.25 -29.81 -21.25
C ASP A 35 -5.13 -30.85 -21.40
N LEU A 36 -4.61 -31.34 -20.26
CA LEU A 36 -3.64 -32.42 -20.24
C LEU A 36 -4.23 -33.69 -20.92
N ALA A 37 -3.48 -34.24 -21.87
CA ALA A 37 -3.81 -35.57 -22.40
C ALA A 37 -3.83 -36.62 -21.27
N PRO A 38 -4.60 -37.71 -21.39
CA PRO A 38 -4.65 -38.75 -20.36
C PRO A 38 -3.27 -39.26 -19.94
N GLU A 39 -2.37 -39.42 -20.91
CA GLU A 39 -0.99 -39.88 -20.69
C GLU A 39 -0.16 -38.86 -19.92
N ASP A 40 -0.32 -37.56 -20.21
CA ASP A 40 0.34 -36.48 -19.48
C ASP A 40 -0.21 -36.36 -18.06
N ALA A 41 -1.53 -36.48 -17.89
CA ALA A 41 -2.14 -36.46 -16.58
C ALA A 41 -1.69 -37.65 -15.70
N ALA A 42 -1.47 -38.80 -16.29
CA ALA A 42 -0.92 -39.97 -15.58
C ALA A 42 0.54 -39.77 -15.16
N ARG A 43 1.35 -39.06 -15.98
CA ARG A 43 2.74 -38.69 -15.65
C ARG A 43 2.83 -37.55 -14.62
N HIS A 44 1.81 -36.73 -14.53
CA HIS A 44 1.74 -35.56 -13.65
C HIS A 44 0.53 -35.65 -12.71
N PRO A 45 0.51 -36.57 -11.73
CA PRO A 45 -0.62 -36.77 -10.82
C PRO A 45 -0.92 -35.53 -9.94
N ASN A 46 0.07 -34.69 -9.74
CA ASN A 46 -0.07 -33.35 -9.15
C ASN A 46 0.47 -32.30 -10.14
N PRO A 47 -0.36 -31.78 -11.05
CA PRO A 47 0.09 -30.80 -12.03
C PRO A 47 0.60 -29.50 -11.42
N TYR A 48 0.08 -29.09 -10.25
CA TYR A 48 0.58 -27.93 -9.52
C TYR A 48 2.09 -28.04 -9.22
N GLU A 49 2.56 -29.24 -8.91
CA GLU A 49 3.95 -29.49 -8.53
C GLU A 49 4.85 -29.77 -9.75
N SER A 50 4.37 -30.58 -10.67
CA SER A 50 5.21 -31.23 -11.67
C SER A 50 5.09 -30.65 -13.07
N VAL A 51 4.04 -29.86 -13.37
CA VAL A 51 3.88 -29.24 -14.68
C VAL A 51 4.49 -27.84 -14.68
N SER A 52 5.32 -27.59 -15.69
CA SER A 52 5.84 -26.25 -16.00
C SER A 52 5.39 -25.90 -17.42
N LEU A 53 4.54 -24.89 -17.52
CA LEU A 53 4.10 -24.30 -18.78
C LEU A 53 4.10 -22.77 -18.60
N ARG A 54 4.59 -22.05 -19.61
CA ARG A 54 4.59 -20.59 -19.63
C ARG A 54 4.44 -20.06 -21.04
N ALA A 55 3.93 -18.86 -21.17
CA ALA A 55 3.90 -18.14 -22.43
C ALA A 55 4.77 -16.88 -22.34
N GLU A 56 5.53 -16.63 -23.38
CA GLU A 56 6.19 -15.37 -23.66
C GLU A 56 5.30 -14.61 -24.64
N PHE A 57 4.59 -13.57 -24.14
CA PHE A 57 3.78 -12.68 -24.96
C PHE A 57 4.61 -11.49 -25.44
N ARG A 58 4.41 -11.10 -26.69
CA ARG A 58 5.05 -9.94 -27.29
C ARG A 58 4.00 -8.94 -27.77
N SER A 59 4.09 -7.70 -27.26
CA SER A 59 3.16 -6.63 -27.61
C SER A 59 3.40 -6.06 -29.01
N PRO A 60 2.46 -5.26 -29.56
CA PRO A 60 2.66 -4.50 -30.78
C PRO A 60 3.88 -3.56 -30.72
N GLU A 61 4.22 -3.03 -29.54
CA GLU A 61 5.42 -2.20 -29.31
C GLU A 61 6.64 -3.01 -28.86
N PHE A 62 6.62 -4.33 -29.09
CA PHE A 62 7.73 -5.26 -28.80
C PHE A 62 8.11 -5.44 -27.34
N LYS A 63 7.24 -5.07 -26.39
CA LYS A 63 7.42 -5.41 -24.98
C LYS A 63 7.13 -6.89 -24.76
N THR A 64 7.90 -7.51 -23.89
CA THR A 64 7.80 -8.95 -23.58
C THR A 64 7.24 -9.17 -22.19
N TYR A 65 6.28 -10.09 -22.08
CA TYR A 65 5.67 -10.50 -20.82
C TYR A 65 5.78 -12.02 -20.69
N LEU A 66 6.40 -12.48 -19.60
CA LEU A 66 6.53 -13.90 -19.31
C LEU A 66 5.48 -14.31 -18.28
N VAL A 67 4.51 -15.13 -18.68
CA VAL A 67 3.37 -15.53 -17.85
C VAL A 67 3.37 -17.03 -17.64
N HIS A 68 3.33 -17.45 -16.37
CA HIS A 68 3.22 -18.85 -16.01
C HIS A 68 1.78 -19.33 -16.07
N ALA A 69 1.58 -20.57 -16.54
CA ALA A 69 0.32 -21.25 -16.39
C ALA A 69 0.09 -21.63 -14.92
N PHE A 70 -1.16 -21.64 -14.52
CA PHE A 70 -1.59 -22.20 -13.25
C PHE A 70 -2.50 -23.41 -13.45
N TRP A 71 -2.43 -24.35 -12.53
CA TRP A 71 -3.33 -25.48 -12.49
C TRP A 71 -4.70 -25.05 -11.96
N ARG A 72 -5.75 -25.29 -12.74
CA ARG A 72 -7.12 -24.89 -12.43
C ARG A 72 -7.92 -25.98 -11.72
N GLY A 73 -7.42 -27.21 -11.77
CA GLY A 73 -8.06 -28.40 -11.23
C GLY A 73 -8.18 -29.50 -12.29
N GLY A 74 -8.27 -30.74 -11.84
CA GLY A 74 -8.35 -31.91 -12.75
C GLY A 74 -7.19 -31.91 -13.75
N ARG A 75 -7.52 -31.92 -15.06
CA ARG A 75 -6.54 -31.90 -16.16
C ARG A 75 -6.31 -30.50 -16.76
N ARG A 76 -6.90 -29.43 -16.20
CA ARG A 76 -6.89 -28.10 -16.80
C ARG A 76 -5.75 -27.24 -16.28
N LEU A 77 -5.02 -26.66 -17.22
CA LEU A 77 -4.05 -25.56 -17.00
C LEU A 77 -4.55 -24.33 -17.72
N THR A 78 -4.29 -23.17 -17.16
CA THR A 78 -4.71 -21.89 -17.74
C THR A 78 -3.55 -20.89 -17.70
N ILE A 79 -3.33 -20.16 -18.78
CA ILE A 79 -2.52 -18.95 -18.82
C ILE A 79 -3.48 -17.78 -18.88
N ARG A 80 -3.45 -16.91 -17.86
CA ARG A 80 -4.26 -15.69 -17.79
C ARG A 80 -3.38 -14.50 -18.10
N PHE A 81 -3.79 -13.71 -19.08
CA PHE A 81 -3.01 -12.61 -19.58
C PHE A 81 -3.87 -11.34 -19.76
N THR A 82 -3.29 -10.17 -19.58
CA THR A 82 -3.94 -8.89 -19.84
C THR A 82 -3.11 -8.08 -20.82
N PRO A 83 -3.61 -7.86 -22.04
CA PRO A 83 -2.93 -6.99 -22.99
C PRO A 83 -2.97 -5.53 -22.50
N THR A 84 -1.82 -4.86 -22.53
CA THR A 84 -1.68 -3.47 -22.10
C THR A 84 -1.74 -2.48 -23.27
N GLU A 85 -1.80 -2.98 -24.49
CA GLU A 85 -1.82 -2.21 -25.74
C GLU A 85 -2.81 -2.83 -26.71
N ALA A 86 -3.51 -1.99 -27.49
CA ALA A 86 -4.36 -2.47 -28.59
C ALA A 86 -3.49 -2.90 -29.79
N GLY A 87 -3.94 -3.89 -30.53
CA GLY A 87 -3.26 -4.40 -31.69
C GLY A 87 -2.93 -5.88 -31.63
N GLN A 88 -2.04 -6.32 -32.52
CA GLN A 88 -1.69 -7.72 -32.66
C GLN A 88 -0.63 -8.14 -31.66
N TRP A 89 -0.96 -9.13 -30.85
CA TRP A 89 -0.08 -9.81 -29.92
C TRP A 89 0.34 -11.17 -30.45
N THR A 90 1.57 -11.56 -30.19
CA THR A 90 2.04 -12.91 -30.45
C THR A 90 2.46 -13.57 -29.14
N TYR A 91 2.44 -14.90 -29.09
CA TYR A 91 2.97 -15.65 -27.96
C TYR A 91 3.68 -16.92 -28.40
N ARG A 92 4.63 -17.35 -27.57
CA ARG A 92 5.33 -18.62 -27.69
C ARG A 92 5.24 -19.36 -26.37
N LEU A 93 4.84 -20.63 -26.43
CA LEU A 93 4.77 -21.52 -25.28
C LEU A 93 6.13 -22.19 -25.04
N SER A 94 6.46 -22.45 -23.79
CA SER A 94 7.61 -23.25 -23.37
C SER A 94 7.30 -23.99 -22.07
N GLY A 95 7.82 -25.21 -21.93
CA GLY A 95 7.60 -26.00 -20.73
C GLY A 95 8.01 -27.46 -20.86
N ASN A 96 7.60 -28.29 -19.91
CA ASN A 96 7.91 -29.71 -19.89
C ASN A 96 6.85 -30.61 -20.52
N LEU A 97 5.87 -30.02 -21.21
CA LEU A 97 4.81 -30.76 -21.93
C LEU A 97 5.08 -30.69 -23.44
N ALA A 98 5.53 -31.78 -24.01
CA ALA A 98 5.91 -31.88 -25.44
C ALA A 98 4.78 -31.45 -26.39
N ALA A 99 3.52 -31.61 -25.97
CA ALA A 99 2.36 -31.24 -26.76
C ALA A 99 2.29 -29.74 -27.03
N TRP A 100 2.86 -28.90 -26.16
CA TRP A 100 2.78 -27.44 -26.25
C TRP A 100 4.13 -26.71 -26.30
N ASP A 101 5.22 -27.37 -25.95
CA ASP A 101 6.55 -26.77 -26.00
C ASP A 101 6.89 -26.30 -27.43
N GLY A 102 7.35 -25.06 -27.54
CA GLY A 102 7.69 -24.39 -28.81
C GLY A 102 6.51 -23.91 -29.65
N LYS A 103 5.25 -24.23 -29.29
CA LYS A 103 4.07 -23.75 -30.03
C LYS A 103 3.93 -22.24 -29.95
N GLN A 104 3.43 -21.65 -31.02
CA GLN A 104 3.21 -20.22 -31.16
C GLN A 104 1.75 -19.94 -31.52
N GLY A 105 1.30 -18.75 -31.15
CA GLY A 105 -0.01 -18.24 -31.51
C GLY A 105 -0.05 -16.72 -31.52
N ASN A 106 -1.17 -16.18 -31.92
CA ASN A 106 -1.43 -14.75 -31.90
C ASN A 106 -2.90 -14.46 -31.62
N PHE A 107 -3.17 -13.23 -31.25
CA PHE A 107 -4.52 -12.68 -31.11
C PHE A 107 -4.46 -11.16 -31.28
N THR A 108 -5.62 -10.54 -31.48
CA THR A 108 -5.72 -9.08 -31.56
C THR A 108 -6.45 -8.58 -30.32
N ALA A 109 -5.84 -7.66 -29.59
CA ALA A 109 -6.50 -6.95 -28.49
C ALA A 109 -7.23 -5.72 -29.01
N ALA A 110 -8.52 -5.65 -28.73
CA ALA A 110 -9.34 -4.50 -29.09
C ALA A 110 -9.03 -3.30 -28.21
N SER A 111 -9.05 -2.09 -28.79
CA SER A 111 -9.11 -0.86 -28.02
C SER A 111 -10.46 -0.77 -27.31
N SER A 112 -10.44 -0.55 -26.01
CA SER A 112 -11.66 -0.35 -25.21
C SER A 112 -11.35 0.68 -24.13
N THR A 113 -12.40 1.25 -23.53
CA THR A 113 -12.24 2.01 -22.28
C THR A 113 -12.26 0.99 -21.14
N PRO A 114 -11.09 0.67 -20.56
CA PRO A 114 -11.04 -0.30 -19.48
C PRO A 114 -11.69 0.27 -18.22
N PRO A 115 -12.18 -0.58 -17.32
CA PRO A 115 -12.65 -0.14 -16.00
C PRO A 115 -11.52 0.54 -15.20
N ALA A 116 -10.30 -0.01 -15.26
CA ALA A 116 -9.09 0.63 -14.74
C ALA A 116 -7.85 0.06 -15.44
N ALA A 117 -6.85 0.91 -15.68
CA ALA A 117 -5.50 0.47 -15.98
C ALA A 117 -4.78 0.02 -14.69
N PHE A 118 -3.59 -0.60 -14.82
CA PHE A 118 -2.78 -0.95 -13.66
C PHE A 118 -2.27 0.30 -12.94
N ILE A 119 -2.09 0.18 -11.63
CA ILE A 119 -1.51 1.26 -10.83
C ILE A 119 -0.01 1.03 -10.63
N ARG A 120 0.70 2.13 -10.45
CA ARG A 120 2.11 2.14 -10.06
C ARG A 120 2.43 3.36 -9.20
N ARG A 121 3.60 3.36 -8.57
CA ARG A 121 4.11 4.55 -7.91
C ARG A 121 4.37 5.66 -8.95
N ALA A 122 3.89 6.86 -8.66
CA ALA A 122 4.04 8.03 -9.51
C ALA A 122 5.32 8.82 -9.22
N ASN A 123 5.45 9.19 -7.96
CA ASN A 123 6.60 9.90 -7.38
C ASN A 123 6.93 9.28 -6.03
N ALA A 124 7.63 10.00 -5.16
CA ALA A 124 8.03 9.48 -3.86
C ALA A 124 6.86 8.92 -3.04
N HIS A 125 5.68 9.58 -3.04
CA HIS A 125 4.61 9.30 -2.08
C HIS A 125 3.22 9.10 -2.69
N HIS A 126 3.09 9.14 -4.03
CA HIS A 126 1.78 9.10 -4.68
C HIS A 126 1.67 8.01 -5.73
N TRP A 127 0.44 7.78 -6.18
CA TRP A 127 0.08 6.74 -7.13
C TRP A 127 -0.42 7.31 -8.45
N GLN A 128 -0.24 6.57 -9.53
CA GLN A 128 -0.81 6.86 -10.84
C GLN A 128 -1.24 5.57 -11.54
N TYR A 129 -2.12 5.70 -12.52
CA TYR A 129 -2.36 4.64 -13.48
C TYR A 129 -1.22 4.56 -14.50
N THR A 130 -0.96 3.37 -15.01
CA THR A 130 0.06 3.15 -16.06
C THR A 130 -0.35 3.80 -17.36
N GLU A 131 -1.64 3.76 -17.69
CA GLU A 131 -2.17 4.41 -18.87
C GLU A 131 -2.51 5.88 -18.58
N GLY A 132 -2.13 6.74 -19.54
CA GLY A 132 -2.38 8.19 -19.47
C GLY A 132 -1.75 8.88 -18.27
N ARG A 133 -1.02 8.15 -17.43
CA ARG A 133 -0.35 8.66 -16.23
C ARG A 133 -1.25 9.50 -15.33
N LYS A 134 -2.53 9.13 -15.27
CA LYS A 134 -3.53 9.81 -14.45
C LYS A 134 -3.28 9.53 -12.96
N PRO A 135 -3.45 10.55 -12.09
CA PRO A 135 -3.32 10.33 -10.65
C PRO A 135 -4.35 9.30 -10.15
N HIS A 136 -3.90 8.48 -9.21
CA HIS A 136 -4.74 7.53 -8.52
C HIS A 136 -4.84 7.90 -7.04
N LEU A 137 -6.05 8.24 -6.59
CA LEU A 137 -6.35 8.51 -5.18
C LEU A 137 -6.70 7.18 -4.51
N TYR A 138 -5.78 6.69 -3.66
CA TYR A 138 -5.99 5.46 -2.91
C TYR A 138 -7.04 5.66 -1.81
N MET A 139 -8.06 4.82 -1.77
CA MET A 139 -9.01 4.68 -0.66
C MET A 139 -9.40 3.22 -0.56
N GLY A 140 -8.92 2.54 0.50
CA GLY A 140 -9.04 1.10 0.65
C GLY A 140 -10.07 0.65 1.67
N ALA A 141 -10.53 -0.60 1.52
CA ALA A 141 -11.28 -1.34 2.53
C ALA A 141 -10.94 -2.84 2.47
N GLU A 142 -11.34 -3.59 3.49
CA GLU A 142 -11.33 -5.06 3.43
C GLU A 142 -12.62 -5.58 2.78
N ASP A 143 -12.47 -6.51 1.85
CA ASP A 143 -13.60 -7.18 1.23
C ASP A 143 -14.39 -7.98 2.27
N GLN A 144 -15.70 -7.80 2.27
CA GLN A 144 -16.58 -8.44 3.24
C GLN A 144 -17.41 -9.53 2.56
N PRO A 145 -17.41 -10.77 3.09
CA PRO A 145 -18.28 -11.82 2.58
C PRO A 145 -19.74 -11.38 2.52
N GLY A 146 -20.38 -11.59 1.38
CA GLY A 146 -21.79 -11.24 1.17
C GLY A 146 -22.06 -9.76 0.82
N THR A 147 -21.04 -8.91 0.79
CA THR A 147 -21.18 -7.52 0.32
C THR A 147 -20.99 -7.45 -1.18
N ALA A 148 -21.89 -6.77 -1.89
CA ALA A 148 -21.74 -6.57 -3.33
C ALA A 148 -20.62 -5.55 -3.63
N VAL A 149 -19.75 -5.87 -4.57
CA VAL A 149 -18.62 -4.97 -4.95
C VAL A 149 -19.13 -3.62 -5.43
N ARG A 150 -20.26 -3.61 -6.14
CA ARG A 150 -20.89 -2.37 -6.62
C ARG A 150 -21.20 -1.36 -5.51
N ASP A 151 -21.44 -1.83 -4.28
CA ASP A 151 -21.78 -0.95 -3.15
C ASP A 151 -20.52 -0.21 -2.68
N TRP A 152 -19.36 -0.86 -2.71
CA TRP A 152 -18.06 -0.21 -2.49
C TRP A 152 -17.72 0.77 -3.62
N ALA A 153 -17.95 0.38 -4.88
CA ALA A 153 -17.73 1.26 -6.03
C ALA A 153 -18.64 2.51 -5.98
N ALA A 154 -19.89 2.36 -5.55
CA ALA A 154 -20.82 3.47 -5.34
C ALA A 154 -20.32 4.46 -4.27
N ARG A 155 -19.56 3.99 -3.28
CA ARG A 155 -18.88 4.79 -2.26
C ARG A 155 -17.49 5.28 -2.67
N ARG A 156 -17.14 5.13 -3.97
CA ARG A 156 -15.86 5.58 -4.55
C ARG A 156 -14.62 4.91 -3.95
N PHE A 157 -14.76 3.75 -3.31
CA PHE A 157 -13.58 2.97 -2.89
C PHE A 157 -12.79 2.54 -4.12
N THR A 158 -11.47 2.68 -4.04
CA THR A 158 -10.56 2.40 -5.16
C THR A 158 -9.72 1.14 -4.92
N HIS A 159 -9.75 0.61 -3.69
CA HIS A 159 -9.05 -0.61 -3.31
C HIS A 159 -9.94 -1.51 -2.44
N LEU A 160 -9.91 -2.82 -2.72
CA LEU A 160 -10.49 -3.84 -1.84
C LEU A 160 -9.47 -4.93 -1.56
N ALA A 161 -9.19 -5.17 -0.28
CA ALA A 161 -8.28 -6.20 0.16
C ALA A 161 -9.00 -7.54 0.28
N VAL A 162 -8.50 -8.52 -0.48
CA VAL A 162 -9.04 -9.88 -0.54
C VAL A 162 -8.04 -10.86 0.06
N ARG A 163 -8.48 -11.72 0.95
CA ARG A 163 -7.64 -12.75 1.58
C ARG A 163 -7.47 -13.95 0.65
N VAL A 164 -6.23 -14.20 0.21
CA VAL A 164 -5.92 -15.21 -0.82
C VAL A 164 -5.79 -16.61 -0.24
N LEU A 165 -5.11 -16.74 0.91
CA LEU A 165 -4.75 -18.03 1.51
C LEU A 165 -5.32 -18.17 2.95
N PRO A 166 -6.65 -18.09 3.15
CA PRO A 166 -7.23 -18.45 4.42
C PRO A 166 -7.17 -19.96 4.65
N GLY A 167 -7.50 -20.42 5.85
CA GLY A 167 -7.63 -21.84 6.13
C GLY A 167 -8.56 -22.54 5.10
N GLY A 168 -8.06 -23.62 4.49
CA GLY A 168 -8.79 -24.37 3.45
C GLY A 168 -8.44 -23.98 2.01
N ALA A 169 -7.66 -22.93 1.76
CA ALA A 169 -7.11 -22.63 0.42
C ALA A 169 -6.16 -23.74 -0.08
N PHE A 170 -5.52 -24.41 0.85
CA PHE A 170 -4.69 -25.60 0.61
C PHE A 170 -5.07 -26.70 1.58
N SER A 171 -5.08 -27.94 1.13
CA SER A 171 -5.28 -29.12 1.98
C SER A 171 -3.95 -29.67 2.56
N GLY A 172 -2.85 -29.02 2.32
CA GLY A 172 -1.49 -29.34 2.73
C GLY A 172 -0.49 -28.71 1.77
N PRO A 173 0.82 -28.85 2.04
CA PRO A 173 1.86 -28.37 1.12
C PRO A 173 1.63 -28.92 -0.30
N ASP A 174 1.77 -28.05 -1.29
CA ASP A 174 1.63 -28.36 -2.72
C ASP A 174 0.24 -28.93 -3.14
N ARG A 175 -0.79 -28.69 -2.34
CA ARG A 175 -2.17 -29.19 -2.63
C ARG A 175 -3.19 -28.04 -2.60
N PRO A 176 -3.23 -27.17 -3.63
CA PRO A 176 -4.21 -26.12 -3.72
C PRO A 176 -5.63 -26.67 -3.86
N ASN A 177 -6.59 -26.04 -3.19
CA ASN A 177 -8.00 -26.36 -3.30
C ASN A 177 -8.59 -25.64 -4.53
N ALA A 178 -8.80 -26.38 -5.61
CA ALA A 178 -9.29 -25.83 -6.87
C ALA A 178 -10.63 -25.09 -6.73
N GLU A 179 -11.56 -25.63 -5.93
CA GLU A 179 -12.89 -25.00 -5.71
C GLU A 179 -12.77 -23.66 -4.98
N TRP A 180 -11.89 -23.57 -3.98
CA TRP A 180 -11.60 -22.31 -3.31
C TRP A 180 -11.11 -21.25 -4.29
N PHE A 181 -10.11 -21.62 -5.09
CA PHE A 181 -9.52 -20.70 -6.06
C PHE A 181 -10.47 -20.30 -7.19
N GLU A 182 -11.41 -21.15 -7.61
CA GLU A 182 -12.45 -20.76 -8.58
C GLU A 182 -13.40 -19.68 -7.99
N LYS A 183 -13.78 -19.81 -6.72
CA LYS A 183 -14.59 -18.81 -6.03
C LYS A 183 -13.84 -17.49 -5.87
N LEU A 184 -12.56 -17.56 -5.52
CA LEU A 184 -11.70 -16.39 -5.40
C LEU A 184 -11.49 -15.69 -6.75
N ASP A 185 -11.27 -16.45 -7.83
CA ASP A 185 -11.15 -15.90 -9.19
C ASP A 185 -12.40 -15.09 -9.58
N ALA A 186 -13.58 -15.65 -9.34
CA ALA A 186 -14.84 -14.95 -9.63
C ALA A 186 -14.93 -13.62 -8.84
N ARG A 187 -14.52 -13.63 -7.57
CA ARG A 187 -14.53 -12.42 -6.74
C ARG A 187 -13.51 -11.39 -7.19
N VAL A 188 -12.29 -11.81 -7.49
CA VAL A 188 -11.23 -10.93 -8.01
C VAL A 188 -11.64 -10.33 -9.35
N TYR A 189 -12.24 -11.12 -10.23
CA TYR A 189 -12.75 -10.63 -11.50
C TYR A 189 -13.89 -9.60 -11.31
N GLU A 190 -14.84 -9.86 -10.40
CA GLU A 190 -15.91 -8.93 -10.06
C GLU A 190 -15.34 -7.58 -9.59
N ILE A 191 -14.36 -7.59 -8.67
CA ILE A 191 -13.72 -6.38 -8.16
C ILE A 191 -13.03 -5.63 -9.31
N HIS A 192 -12.19 -6.30 -10.08
CA HIS A 192 -11.47 -5.70 -11.21
C HIS A 192 -12.43 -5.07 -12.23
N SER A 193 -13.54 -5.73 -12.54
CA SER A 193 -14.52 -5.26 -13.53
C SER A 193 -15.24 -3.98 -13.13
N THR A 194 -15.26 -3.62 -11.84
CA THR A 194 -15.78 -2.33 -11.36
C THR A 194 -14.76 -1.19 -11.40
N GLY A 195 -13.49 -1.48 -11.74
CA GLY A 195 -12.41 -0.51 -11.74
C GLY A 195 -11.68 -0.39 -10.40
N ILE A 196 -12.05 -1.18 -9.41
CA ILE A 196 -11.40 -1.23 -8.10
C ILE A 196 -10.12 -2.08 -8.21
N THR A 197 -9.04 -1.62 -7.60
CA THR A 197 -7.79 -2.37 -7.46
C THR A 197 -7.95 -3.47 -6.41
N VAL A 198 -7.44 -4.66 -6.69
CA VAL A 198 -7.50 -5.80 -5.77
C VAL A 198 -6.23 -5.82 -4.92
N ASP A 199 -6.34 -5.59 -3.62
CA ASP A 199 -5.21 -5.77 -2.70
C ASP A 199 -5.16 -7.25 -2.27
N LEU A 200 -4.25 -8.02 -2.85
CA LEU A 200 -4.11 -9.46 -2.62
C LEU A 200 -3.36 -9.72 -1.29
N LEU A 201 -4.09 -9.87 -0.19
CA LEU A 201 -3.53 -10.24 1.10
C LEU A 201 -3.28 -11.75 1.14
N LEU A 202 -2.01 -12.17 1.04
CA LEU A 202 -1.68 -13.58 0.85
C LEU A 202 -2.06 -14.40 2.07
N ALA A 203 -1.55 -14.08 3.25
CA ALA A 203 -1.83 -14.85 4.45
C ALA A 203 -1.95 -13.94 5.68
N ARG A 204 -2.48 -14.49 6.77
CA ARG A 204 -2.57 -13.78 8.04
C ARG A 204 -1.20 -13.68 8.73
N THR A 205 -0.45 -14.79 8.73
CA THR A 205 0.82 -14.88 9.42
C THR A 205 1.89 -15.55 8.55
N PRO A 206 3.18 -15.37 8.82
CA PRO A 206 4.24 -16.17 8.21
C PRO A 206 4.07 -17.68 8.46
N ALA A 207 3.53 -18.07 9.61
CA ALA A 207 3.28 -19.48 9.93
C ALA A 207 2.21 -20.10 9.02
N ASP A 208 1.19 -19.34 8.61
CA ASP A 208 0.20 -19.81 7.64
C ASP A 208 0.83 -20.08 6.27
N LEU A 209 1.80 -19.24 5.87
CA LEU A 209 2.59 -19.48 4.65
C LEU A 209 3.50 -20.71 4.79
N ASP A 210 4.16 -20.90 5.94
CA ASP A 210 5.00 -22.05 6.20
C ASP A 210 4.21 -23.36 6.22
N ALA A 211 2.95 -23.35 6.63
CA ALA A 211 2.07 -24.51 6.56
C ALA A 211 1.76 -24.96 5.12
N ILE A 212 1.80 -24.03 4.17
CA ILE A 212 1.49 -24.25 2.76
C ILE A 212 2.77 -24.47 1.95
N ALA A 213 3.81 -23.68 2.22
CA ALA A 213 5.06 -23.63 1.45
C ALA A 213 6.29 -23.52 2.37
N PRO A 214 6.62 -24.60 3.14
CA PRO A 214 7.68 -24.58 4.14
C PRO A 214 9.09 -24.38 3.56
N SER A 215 9.35 -24.87 2.35
CA SER A 215 10.67 -24.78 1.72
C SER A 215 10.75 -23.63 0.69
N PRO A 216 11.97 -23.13 0.38
CA PRO A 216 12.15 -22.11 -0.68
C PRO A 216 11.57 -22.54 -2.04
N VAL A 217 11.74 -23.79 -2.43
CA VAL A 217 11.20 -24.34 -3.70
C VAL A 217 9.68 -24.30 -3.72
N GLN A 218 9.04 -24.60 -2.59
CA GLN A 218 7.57 -24.53 -2.49
C GLN A 218 7.08 -23.09 -2.49
N ARG A 219 7.81 -22.15 -1.85
CA ARG A 219 7.50 -20.72 -1.92
C ARG A 219 7.60 -20.16 -3.34
N GLU A 220 8.66 -20.53 -4.07
CA GLU A 220 8.80 -20.16 -5.49
C GLU A 220 7.64 -20.71 -6.33
N ARG A 221 7.25 -21.96 -6.10
CA ARG A 221 6.10 -22.59 -6.77
C ARG A 221 4.78 -21.88 -6.43
N LEU A 222 4.55 -21.58 -5.16
CA LEU A 222 3.39 -20.82 -4.71
C LEU A 222 3.31 -19.44 -5.39
N VAL A 223 4.41 -18.71 -5.43
CA VAL A 223 4.47 -17.40 -6.09
C VAL A 223 4.17 -17.52 -7.58
N ARG A 224 4.76 -18.49 -8.28
CA ARG A 224 4.45 -18.74 -9.70
C ARG A 224 2.98 -19.04 -9.94
N TYR A 225 2.38 -19.85 -9.07
CA TYR A 225 0.97 -20.19 -9.14
C TYR A 225 0.07 -18.96 -8.94
N LEU A 226 0.34 -18.17 -7.91
CA LEU A 226 -0.44 -16.98 -7.60
C LEU A 226 -0.23 -15.87 -8.63
N ALA A 227 0.99 -15.63 -9.09
CA ALA A 227 1.29 -14.65 -10.12
C ALA A 227 0.65 -15.04 -11.46
N GLY A 228 0.74 -16.30 -11.89
CA GLY A 228 0.05 -16.79 -13.06
C GLY A 228 -1.47 -16.61 -12.99
N ARG A 229 -2.04 -16.68 -11.78
CA ARG A 229 -3.48 -16.61 -11.56
C ARG A 229 -4.00 -15.17 -11.41
N TYR A 230 -3.25 -14.28 -10.73
CA TYR A 230 -3.75 -12.97 -10.31
C TYR A 230 -3.01 -11.76 -10.86
N ALA A 231 -1.81 -11.90 -11.39
CA ALA A 231 -1.09 -10.75 -11.95
C ALA A 231 -1.78 -10.13 -13.19
N ALA A 232 -2.69 -10.85 -13.85
CA ALA A 232 -3.47 -10.30 -14.95
C ALA A 232 -4.52 -9.25 -14.52
N PHE A 233 -4.76 -9.06 -13.22
CA PHE A 233 -5.71 -8.08 -12.70
C PHE A 233 -4.99 -6.81 -12.24
N ASN A 234 -5.71 -5.68 -12.19
CA ASN A 234 -5.20 -4.50 -11.51
C ASN A 234 -5.14 -4.78 -10.01
N SER A 235 -3.95 -5.06 -9.50
CA SER A 235 -3.76 -5.55 -8.14
C SER A 235 -2.54 -4.94 -7.44
N THR A 236 -2.49 -5.12 -6.11
CA THR A 236 -1.28 -5.00 -5.31
C THR A 236 -1.05 -6.30 -4.54
N TRP A 237 0.20 -6.59 -4.21
CA TRP A 237 0.55 -7.73 -3.38
C TRP A 237 0.74 -7.27 -1.94
N GLN A 238 0.00 -7.86 -1.00
CA GLN A 238 0.18 -7.66 0.44
C GLN A 238 0.52 -9.03 1.06
N LEU A 239 1.75 -9.18 1.59
CA LEU A 239 2.26 -10.51 1.90
C LEU A 239 1.58 -11.13 3.13
N VAL A 240 1.77 -10.53 4.31
CA VAL A 240 1.15 -11.02 5.56
C VAL A 240 0.69 -9.86 6.45
N GLU A 241 -0.10 -10.17 7.48
CA GLU A 241 -0.42 -9.23 8.55
C GLU A 241 0.57 -9.38 9.72
N GLU A 242 0.76 -8.31 10.49
CA GLU A 242 1.50 -8.29 11.77
C GLU A 242 2.85 -9.05 11.74
N TRP A 243 3.59 -8.84 10.65
CA TRP A 243 4.85 -9.55 10.40
C TRP A 243 5.85 -9.46 11.57
N GLU A 244 5.82 -8.34 12.31
CA GLU A 244 6.73 -8.05 13.42
C GLU A 244 6.60 -9.05 14.58
N SER A 245 5.46 -9.70 14.69
CA SER A 245 5.16 -10.63 15.77
C SER A 245 5.80 -12.02 15.58
N HIS A 246 6.45 -12.25 14.43
CA HIS A 246 6.95 -13.57 14.07
C HIS A 246 8.46 -13.56 13.83
N PRO A 247 9.24 -14.37 14.60
CA PRO A 247 10.67 -14.54 14.37
C PRO A 247 10.99 -15.01 12.95
N GLY A 248 12.05 -14.45 12.34
CA GLY A 248 12.46 -14.79 10.97
C GLY A 248 11.51 -14.34 9.87
N ALA A 249 10.46 -13.56 10.19
CA ALA A 249 9.48 -13.10 9.21
C ALA A 249 10.10 -12.22 8.13
N ARG A 250 11.05 -11.35 8.50
CA ARG A 250 11.69 -10.44 7.52
C ARG A 250 12.37 -11.19 6.38
N GLU A 251 13.12 -12.25 6.69
CA GLU A 251 13.80 -13.06 5.68
C GLU A 251 12.78 -13.71 4.73
N ARG A 252 11.73 -14.32 5.28
CA ARG A 252 10.66 -14.93 4.48
C ARG A 252 9.94 -13.92 3.59
N LEU A 253 9.66 -12.72 4.12
CA LEU A 253 9.03 -11.64 3.34
C LEU A 253 9.93 -11.14 2.23
N ARG A 254 11.25 -11.02 2.50
CA ARG A 254 12.23 -10.65 1.48
C ARG A 254 12.29 -11.69 0.36
N ASP A 255 12.30 -12.99 0.69
CA ASP A 255 12.30 -14.06 -0.29
C ASP A 255 11.03 -14.02 -1.16
N LEU A 256 9.85 -13.93 -0.53
CA LEU A 256 8.58 -13.85 -1.23
C LEU A 256 8.45 -12.58 -2.08
N GLY A 257 8.75 -11.41 -1.51
CA GLY A 257 8.67 -10.14 -2.22
C GLY A 257 9.62 -10.08 -3.42
N SER A 258 10.85 -10.61 -3.26
CA SER A 258 11.83 -10.71 -4.35
C SER A 258 11.37 -11.67 -5.44
N GLU A 259 10.77 -12.81 -5.07
CA GLU A 259 10.25 -13.77 -6.05
C GLU A 259 9.02 -13.22 -6.79
N ILE A 260 8.13 -12.48 -6.11
CA ILE A 260 7.01 -11.81 -6.77
C ILE A 260 7.55 -10.77 -7.78
N LYS A 261 8.52 -9.94 -7.41
CA LYS A 261 9.12 -8.96 -8.34
C LYS A 261 9.72 -9.60 -9.60
N LYS A 262 10.24 -10.82 -9.47
CA LYS A 262 10.82 -11.58 -10.58
C LYS A 262 9.75 -12.24 -11.44
N THR A 263 8.62 -12.64 -10.84
CA THR A 263 7.62 -13.51 -11.46
C THR A 263 6.41 -12.74 -12.02
N ASP A 264 6.05 -11.60 -11.40
CA ASP A 264 4.95 -10.75 -11.85
C ASP A 264 5.34 -9.96 -13.11
N PRO A 265 4.75 -10.27 -14.28
CA PRO A 265 5.16 -9.67 -15.54
C PRO A 265 4.74 -8.20 -15.68
N TYR A 266 3.84 -7.71 -14.83
CA TYR A 266 3.32 -6.34 -14.90
C TYR A 266 3.94 -5.41 -13.85
N GLY A 267 4.67 -5.98 -12.87
CA GLY A 267 5.35 -5.21 -11.83
C GLY A 267 4.38 -4.51 -10.88
N HIS A 268 3.34 -5.20 -10.44
CA HIS A 268 2.39 -4.66 -9.47
C HIS A 268 3.07 -4.30 -8.15
N PRO A 269 2.59 -3.25 -7.46
CA PRO A 269 3.17 -2.81 -6.19
C PRO A 269 3.07 -3.89 -5.11
N ILE A 270 4.15 -4.04 -4.33
CA ILE A 270 4.28 -5.03 -3.27
C ILE A 270 4.39 -4.35 -1.92
N SER A 271 3.72 -4.88 -0.91
CA SER A 271 3.82 -4.48 0.49
C SER A 271 3.55 -5.64 1.43
N THR A 272 3.56 -5.38 2.71
CA THR A 272 3.02 -6.26 3.75
C THR A 272 2.33 -5.42 4.80
N ARG A 273 1.30 -5.97 5.46
CA ARG A 273 0.64 -5.30 6.57
C ARG A 273 1.49 -5.44 7.83
N ALA A 274 1.46 -4.42 8.65
CA ALA A 274 2.20 -4.35 9.88
C ALA A 274 1.26 -4.09 11.06
N ARG A 275 1.66 -4.52 12.25
CA ARG A 275 1.04 -4.06 13.49
C ARG A 275 1.37 -2.59 13.72
N ASP A 276 2.61 -2.20 13.46
CA ASP A 276 3.11 -0.84 13.61
C ASP A 276 3.41 -0.20 12.24
N SER A 277 4.46 -0.65 11.55
CA SER A 277 4.88 -0.10 10.26
C SER A 277 5.62 -1.14 9.40
N SER A 278 5.37 -1.15 8.10
CA SER A 278 6.16 -1.91 7.14
C SER A 278 7.29 -1.10 6.49
N ALA A 279 7.44 0.17 6.82
CA ALA A 279 8.41 1.08 6.18
C ALA A 279 9.87 0.61 6.31
N PHE A 280 10.21 -0.12 7.39
CA PHE A 280 11.55 -0.70 7.59
C PHE A 280 11.99 -1.65 6.48
N LEU A 281 11.04 -2.36 5.89
CA LEU A 281 11.28 -3.35 4.85
C LEU A 281 11.64 -2.70 3.50
N GLY A 282 11.50 -1.39 3.38
CA GLY A 282 11.92 -0.64 2.20
C GLY A 282 13.40 -0.81 1.85
N ARG A 283 14.25 -1.07 2.86
CA ARG A 283 15.69 -1.34 2.67
C ARG A 283 15.97 -2.68 1.98
N ASP A 284 15.04 -3.60 2.02
CA ASP A 284 15.18 -4.93 1.41
C ASP A 284 14.93 -4.91 -0.11
N GLY A 285 14.54 -3.76 -0.67
CA GLY A 285 14.43 -3.51 -2.11
C GLY A 285 13.19 -4.10 -2.80
N TRP A 286 12.33 -4.81 -2.07
CA TRP A 286 11.11 -5.39 -2.63
C TRP A 286 9.84 -4.60 -2.32
N LEU A 287 9.82 -3.81 -1.23
CA LEU A 287 8.65 -3.04 -0.80
C LEU A 287 8.45 -1.80 -1.68
N ASP A 288 7.25 -1.64 -2.23
CA ASP A 288 6.89 -0.50 -3.08
C ASP A 288 6.01 0.54 -2.36
N HIS A 289 5.35 0.17 -1.26
CA HIS A 289 4.60 1.09 -0.41
C HIS A 289 4.57 0.60 1.04
N ALA A 290 4.47 1.54 1.99
CA ALA A 290 4.41 1.23 3.40
C ALA A 290 2.96 1.15 3.89
N ILE A 291 2.67 0.19 4.79
CA ILE A 291 1.37 0.06 5.44
C ILE A 291 1.57 0.18 6.95
N TYR A 292 0.74 1.03 7.57
CA TYR A 292 0.73 1.30 9.01
C TYR A 292 -0.46 0.63 9.67
N GLY A 293 -0.23 0.02 10.82
CA GLY A 293 -1.28 -0.57 11.65
C GLY A 293 -2.20 0.49 12.27
N PRO A 294 -3.37 0.09 12.77
CA PRO A 294 -4.33 1.01 13.38
C PRO A 294 -3.73 1.80 14.56
N GLY A 295 -3.98 3.10 14.59
CA GLY A 295 -3.53 3.98 15.67
C GLY A 295 -2.07 4.43 15.60
N ARG A 296 -1.39 4.20 14.47
CA ARG A 296 0.03 4.57 14.25
C ARG A 296 0.23 5.83 13.42
N ASP A 297 -0.75 6.72 13.42
CA ASP A 297 -0.67 8.03 12.78
C ASP A 297 0.45 8.94 13.32
N ASP A 298 0.98 8.65 14.50
CA ASP A 298 2.17 9.28 15.09
C ASP A 298 3.47 8.96 14.32
N LEU A 299 3.56 7.77 13.71
CA LEU A 299 4.72 7.34 12.93
C LEU A 299 4.75 7.93 11.52
N ILE A 300 3.58 8.08 10.92
CA ILE A 300 3.43 8.36 9.49
C ILE A 300 4.22 9.61 9.09
N ALA A 301 4.05 10.72 9.81
CA ALA A 301 4.71 11.98 9.46
C ALA A 301 6.24 11.89 9.51
N VAL A 302 6.79 11.16 10.48
CA VAL A 302 8.24 10.94 10.61
C VAL A 302 8.76 10.05 9.49
N GLU A 303 8.10 8.92 9.26
CA GLU A 303 8.53 7.96 8.27
C GLU A 303 8.27 8.44 6.83
N HIS A 304 7.27 9.30 6.62
CA HIS A 304 7.06 9.98 5.35
C HIS A 304 8.27 10.82 4.93
N GLN A 305 8.91 11.47 5.89
CA GLN A 305 10.12 12.24 5.61
C GLN A 305 11.36 11.35 5.43
N ALA A 306 11.34 10.14 6.00
CA ALA A 306 12.46 9.19 5.97
C ALA A 306 12.45 8.26 4.75
N ASN A 307 11.28 8.01 4.16
CA ASN A 307 11.08 7.02 3.10
C ASN A 307 10.40 7.63 1.87
N THR A 308 10.82 7.20 0.69
CA THR A 308 10.32 7.69 -0.60
C THR A 308 9.33 6.70 -1.23
N VAL A 309 8.34 6.25 -0.45
CA VAL A 309 7.30 5.32 -0.91
C VAL A 309 5.92 5.83 -0.49
N PRO A 310 4.86 5.55 -1.27
CA PRO A 310 3.50 5.81 -0.83
C PRO A 310 3.19 5.13 0.50
N GLN A 311 2.34 5.75 1.29
CA GLN A 311 1.99 5.28 2.63
C GLN A 311 0.50 5.03 2.74
N VAL A 312 0.11 3.94 3.38
CA VAL A 312 -1.28 3.56 3.62
C VAL A 312 -1.49 3.32 5.11
N ALA A 313 -2.45 4.02 5.71
CA ALA A 313 -2.84 3.85 7.10
C ALA A 313 -4.07 2.95 7.20
N LEU A 314 -3.96 1.86 7.94
CA LEU A 314 -5.10 1.04 8.31
C LEU A 314 -5.84 1.72 9.46
N ILE A 315 -7.12 1.97 9.30
CA ILE A 315 -7.97 2.59 10.32
C ILE A 315 -9.03 1.59 10.73
N ASP A 316 -9.15 1.34 12.02
CA ASP A 316 -10.12 0.39 12.56
C ASP A 316 -11.55 0.86 12.27
N GLY A 317 -12.27 0.07 11.48
CA GLY A 317 -13.65 0.35 11.11
C GLY A 317 -14.67 0.20 12.26
N ALA A 318 -14.26 -0.39 13.37
CA ALA A 318 -15.11 -0.52 14.57
C ALA A 318 -15.10 0.73 15.46
N LEU A 319 -14.23 1.69 15.20
CA LEU A 319 -14.16 2.93 15.98
C LEU A 319 -15.48 3.73 15.89
N PRO A 320 -15.85 4.44 16.96
CA PRO A 320 -16.90 5.44 16.92
C PRO A 320 -16.63 6.47 15.80
N ALA A 321 -17.68 6.96 15.15
CA ALA A 321 -17.57 7.80 13.95
C ALA A 321 -16.66 9.04 14.13
N ASP A 322 -16.74 9.68 15.30
CA ASP A 322 -15.91 10.86 15.60
C ASP A 322 -14.44 10.49 15.80
N GLU A 323 -14.15 9.37 16.45
CA GLU A 323 -12.79 8.89 16.63
C GLU A 323 -12.19 8.42 15.29
N PHE A 324 -12.97 7.67 14.51
CA PHE A 324 -12.60 7.26 13.17
C PHE A 324 -12.24 8.47 12.30
N ARG A 325 -13.08 9.50 12.28
CA ARG A 325 -12.85 10.73 11.51
C ARG A 325 -11.54 11.42 11.92
N LYS A 326 -11.27 11.51 13.22
CA LYS A 326 -10.02 12.08 13.73
C LYS A 326 -8.80 11.28 13.27
N ARG A 327 -8.86 9.95 13.33
CA ARG A 327 -7.79 9.08 12.84
C ARG A 327 -7.58 9.24 11.33
N LEU A 328 -8.67 9.24 10.57
CA LEU A 328 -8.63 9.46 9.13
C LEU A 328 -7.88 10.76 8.78
N TRP A 329 -8.32 11.88 9.33
CA TRP A 329 -7.73 13.16 8.98
C TRP A 329 -6.30 13.32 9.50
N ASN A 330 -5.98 12.81 10.68
CA ASN A 330 -4.61 12.80 11.20
C ASN A 330 -3.66 11.99 10.32
N ALA A 331 -4.07 10.81 9.88
CA ALA A 331 -3.27 9.97 8.99
C ALA A 331 -3.02 10.68 7.64
N VAL A 332 -4.06 11.25 7.05
CA VAL A 332 -3.96 11.97 5.76
C VAL A 332 -3.08 13.21 5.89
N MET A 333 -3.25 14.01 6.94
CA MET A 333 -2.40 15.21 7.18
C MET A 333 -0.95 14.83 7.50
N SER A 334 -0.69 13.59 7.83
CA SER A 334 0.66 13.04 8.02
C SER A 334 1.26 12.44 6.73
N GLY A 335 0.50 12.38 5.64
CA GLY A 335 0.95 11.94 4.32
C GLY A 335 0.52 10.55 3.89
N ALA A 336 -0.35 9.86 4.64
CA ALA A 336 -0.84 8.54 4.27
C ALA A 336 -2.21 8.56 3.58
N TYR A 337 -2.46 7.54 2.78
CA TYR A 337 -3.78 7.23 2.25
C TYR A 337 -4.54 6.30 3.21
N PRO A 338 -5.86 6.45 3.35
CA PRO A 338 -6.62 5.66 4.30
C PRO A 338 -7.08 4.32 3.73
N SER A 339 -7.11 3.31 4.59
CA SER A 339 -7.74 2.02 4.33
C SER A 339 -8.55 1.56 5.54
N LEU A 340 -9.81 1.23 5.33
CA LEU A 340 -10.74 0.75 6.35
C LEU A 340 -10.42 -0.70 6.70
N LYS A 341 -10.00 -0.96 7.93
CA LYS A 341 -9.71 -2.31 8.44
C LYS A 341 -10.91 -2.87 9.20
N GLY A 342 -11.17 -4.17 9.03
CA GLY A 342 -12.19 -4.90 9.77
C GLY A 342 -13.57 -4.94 9.11
N ALA A 343 -14.60 -5.27 9.87
CA ALA A 343 -15.91 -5.69 9.36
C ALA A 343 -16.87 -4.53 8.99
N ALA A 344 -16.41 -3.29 8.91
CA ALA A 344 -17.28 -2.17 8.53
C ALA A 344 -17.64 -2.23 7.04
N GLY A 345 -18.92 -2.36 6.73
CA GLY A 345 -19.42 -2.40 5.35
C GLY A 345 -19.53 -1.01 4.69
N PRO A 346 -19.86 -0.96 3.39
CA PRO A 346 -19.94 0.29 2.62
C PRO A 346 -20.98 1.29 3.14
N ASP A 347 -22.02 0.80 3.82
CA ASP A 347 -23.08 1.65 4.41
C ASP A 347 -22.77 2.14 5.83
N SER A 348 -21.62 1.77 6.38
CA SER A 348 -21.22 2.22 7.72
C SER A 348 -21.00 3.75 7.75
N PRO A 349 -21.18 4.39 8.91
CA PRO A 349 -20.86 5.82 9.05
C PRO A 349 -19.40 6.12 8.70
N ASN A 350 -18.47 5.21 9.02
CA ASN A 350 -17.05 5.35 8.76
C ASN A 350 -16.72 5.29 7.25
N ALA A 351 -17.36 4.40 6.49
CA ALA A 351 -17.23 4.37 5.03
C ALA A 351 -17.77 5.66 4.38
N ARG A 352 -18.87 6.21 4.89
CA ARG A 352 -19.41 7.51 4.41
C ARG A 352 -18.46 8.68 4.72
N THR A 353 -17.79 8.65 5.86
CA THR A 353 -16.76 9.65 6.19
C THR A 353 -15.57 9.55 5.21
N MET A 354 -15.15 8.35 4.85
CA MET A 354 -14.11 8.15 3.83
C MET A 354 -14.56 8.63 2.44
N GLU A 355 -15.80 8.36 2.05
CA GLU A 355 -16.37 8.89 0.80
C GLU A 355 -16.38 10.43 0.78
N ALA A 356 -16.76 11.06 1.88
CA ALA A 356 -16.74 12.51 2.03
C ALA A 356 -15.31 13.08 1.89
N TRP A 357 -14.33 12.46 2.54
CA TRP A 357 -12.92 12.77 2.38
C TRP A 357 -12.45 12.61 0.92
N PHE A 358 -12.77 11.47 0.30
CA PHE A 358 -12.37 11.18 -1.08
C PHE A 358 -12.93 12.22 -2.07
N ARG A 359 -14.19 12.58 -1.90
CA ARG A 359 -14.83 13.60 -2.71
C ARG A 359 -14.13 14.96 -2.57
N PHE A 360 -13.85 15.39 -1.34
CA PHE A 360 -13.10 16.62 -1.09
C PHE A 360 -11.72 16.60 -1.76
N MET A 361 -10.94 15.55 -1.53
CA MET A 361 -9.59 15.43 -2.08
C MET A 361 -9.60 15.36 -3.63
N SER A 362 -10.48 14.57 -4.23
CA SER A 362 -10.53 14.40 -5.69
C SER A 362 -11.11 15.59 -6.44
N GLU A 363 -12.05 16.33 -5.83
CA GLU A 363 -12.76 17.43 -6.49
C GLU A 363 -12.15 18.81 -6.17
N ARG A 364 -11.39 18.92 -5.07
CA ARG A 364 -10.91 20.20 -4.57
C ARG A 364 -9.42 20.33 -4.39
N VAL A 365 -8.69 19.23 -4.33
CA VAL A 365 -7.26 19.22 -3.98
C VAL A 365 -6.44 18.58 -5.10
N ARG A 366 -5.30 19.17 -5.41
CA ARG A 366 -4.29 18.54 -6.26
C ARG A 366 -3.49 17.53 -5.42
N PHE A 367 -4.16 16.48 -4.97
CA PHE A 367 -3.66 15.54 -3.96
C PHE A 367 -2.34 14.86 -4.33
N TRP A 368 -2.06 14.66 -5.60
CA TRP A 368 -0.90 13.93 -6.11
C TRP A 368 0.44 14.71 -6.01
N ASP A 369 0.37 15.95 -5.54
CA ASP A 369 1.55 16.77 -5.27
C ASP A 369 1.59 17.24 -3.81
N THR A 370 0.65 16.82 -2.95
CA THR A 370 0.61 17.25 -1.56
C THR A 370 1.68 16.56 -0.71
N GLN A 371 2.18 17.29 0.28
CA GLN A 371 3.14 16.81 1.28
C GLN A 371 2.75 17.29 2.67
N PRO A 372 3.10 16.59 3.76
CA PRO A 372 2.96 17.13 5.11
C PRO A 372 3.60 18.50 5.22
N TYR A 373 2.89 19.43 5.88
CA TYR A 373 3.33 20.79 6.08
C TYR A 373 3.35 21.12 7.58
N PHE A 374 4.45 21.70 8.04
CA PHE A 374 4.75 21.80 9.48
C PHE A 374 4.72 23.22 10.03
N ASP A 375 4.73 24.26 9.18
CA ASP A 375 4.66 25.65 9.64
C ASP A 375 3.19 26.07 9.86
N VAL A 376 2.57 25.38 10.81
CA VAL A 376 1.18 25.55 11.23
C VAL A 376 1.07 25.40 12.74
N GLU A 377 0.26 26.25 13.37
CA GLU A 377 -0.11 26.17 14.79
C GLU A 377 -1.61 25.87 14.90
N GLY A 378 -2.00 25.04 15.87
CA GLY A 378 -3.40 24.71 16.13
C GLY A 378 -4.01 23.64 15.25
N GLY A 379 -3.23 23.02 14.34
CA GLY A 379 -3.69 21.95 13.47
C GLY A 379 -2.56 21.10 12.90
N ARG A 380 -2.92 20.16 12.05
CA ARG A 380 -2.00 19.40 11.18
C ARG A 380 -2.31 19.74 9.72
N ALA A 381 -1.30 19.78 8.87
CA ALA A 381 -1.50 20.23 7.51
C ALA A 381 -0.75 19.39 6.46
N ILE A 382 -1.33 19.38 5.28
CA ILE A 382 -0.63 19.09 4.03
C ILE A 382 -0.68 20.34 3.14
N ALA A 383 0.32 20.47 2.29
CA ALA A 383 0.37 21.55 1.32
C ALA A 383 0.92 21.06 -0.01
N LEU A 384 0.64 21.78 -1.08
CA LEU A 384 1.44 21.70 -2.30
C LEU A 384 2.79 22.34 -2.00
N PRO A 385 3.89 21.55 -1.93
CA PRO A 385 5.19 22.14 -1.67
C PRO A 385 5.56 23.04 -2.84
N GLY A 386 6.15 24.18 -2.52
CA GLY A 386 6.86 24.95 -3.50
C GLY A 386 8.09 24.17 -3.96
N LEU A 387 8.47 24.34 -5.19
CA LEU A 387 9.74 23.87 -5.71
C LEU A 387 10.69 25.07 -5.80
N LYS A 388 11.90 24.90 -5.29
CA LYS A 388 12.96 25.88 -5.47
C LYS A 388 14.16 25.19 -6.10
N THR A 389 14.51 25.63 -7.31
CA THR A 389 15.78 25.31 -7.98
C THR A 389 16.64 26.58 -8.06
N GLU A 390 17.85 26.48 -8.57
CA GLU A 390 18.70 27.67 -8.79
C GLU A 390 18.04 28.68 -9.74
N ASP A 391 17.27 28.19 -10.72
CA ASP A 391 16.69 29.02 -11.78
C ASP A 391 15.19 29.29 -11.63
N TYR A 392 14.49 28.60 -10.70
CA TYR A 392 13.04 28.62 -10.65
C TYR A 392 12.48 28.37 -9.25
N GLU A 393 11.51 29.17 -8.85
CA GLU A 393 10.76 28.97 -7.61
C GLU A 393 9.26 28.86 -7.89
N LEU A 394 8.69 27.67 -7.61
CA LEU A 394 7.23 27.49 -7.51
C LEU A 394 6.84 27.60 -6.04
N PRO A 395 6.10 28.64 -5.66
CA PRO A 395 5.63 28.74 -4.28
C PRO A 395 4.60 27.66 -3.97
N ALA A 396 4.56 27.21 -2.72
CA ALA A 396 3.43 26.42 -2.22
C ALA A 396 2.15 27.24 -2.39
N THR A 397 1.15 26.63 -3.03
CA THR A 397 -0.04 27.36 -3.49
C THR A 397 -1.35 26.81 -2.98
N GLU A 398 -1.31 25.76 -2.16
CA GLU A 398 -2.49 25.16 -1.55
C GLU A 398 -2.12 24.62 -0.18
N TYR A 399 -2.98 24.85 0.81
CA TYR A 399 -2.80 24.40 2.18
C TYR A 399 -4.12 23.82 2.69
N ILE A 400 -4.07 22.62 3.25
CA ILE A 400 -5.19 21.93 3.87
C ILE A 400 -4.80 21.65 5.31
N ILE A 401 -5.55 22.21 6.26
CA ILE A 401 -5.24 22.13 7.69
C ILE A 401 -6.40 21.48 8.42
N TYR A 402 -6.15 20.36 9.08
CA TYR A 402 -7.10 19.72 9.97
C TYR A 402 -6.94 20.21 11.39
N ILE A 403 -8.01 20.71 11.97
CA ILE A 403 -8.11 21.27 13.31
C ILE A 403 -8.93 20.31 14.15
N GLU A 404 -8.25 19.36 14.80
CA GLU A 404 -8.89 18.32 15.62
C GLU A 404 -9.58 18.89 16.86
N LYS A 405 -8.88 19.81 17.54
CA LYS A 405 -9.41 20.50 18.72
C LYS A 405 -9.71 21.94 18.32
N PRO A 406 -11.00 22.33 18.34
CA PRO A 406 -11.37 23.69 17.97
C PRO A 406 -10.60 24.74 18.75
N GLY A 407 -9.99 25.65 18.02
CA GLY A 407 -9.15 26.70 18.56
C GLY A 407 -8.58 27.56 17.43
N PRO A 408 -7.86 28.63 17.76
CA PRO A 408 -7.21 29.43 16.75
C PRO A 408 -6.16 28.62 15.99
N VAL A 409 -6.15 28.78 14.68
CA VAL A 409 -5.16 28.20 13.77
C VAL A 409 -4.35 29.31 13.13
N LYS A 410 -3.04 29.10 13.02
CA LYS A 410 -2.13 29.98 12.28
C LYS A 410 -1.38 29.13 11.27
N VAL A 411 -1.31 29.61 10.03
CA VAL A 411 -0.54 28.96 8.99
C VAL A 411 0.32 29.98 8.25
N THR A 412 1.61 29.70 8.16
CA THR A 412 2.52 30.48 7.33
C THR A 412 2.31 30.05 5.87
N THR A 413 2.07 31.00 5.00
CA THR A 413 1.82 30.76 3.58
C THR A 413 2.84 31.49 2.72
N ARG A 414 3.03 31.03 1.50
CA ARG A 414 3.74 31.82 0.49
C ARG A 414 2.85 32.96 0.02
N LYS A 415 3.46 34.12 -0.24
CA LYS A 415 2.74 35.28 -0.77
C LYS A 415 2.07 34.99 -2.10
N HIS A 416 0.77 34.80 -2.05
CA HIS A 416 -0.08 34.51 -3.19
C HIS A 416 -1.51 34.98 -2.92
N THR A 417 -2.38 34.85 -3.90
CA THR A 417 -3.82 35.09 -3.72
C THR A 417 -4.54 33.77 -3.48
N TYR A 418 -5.28 33.68 -2.40
CA TYR A 418 -6.00 32.49 -1.97
C TYR A 418 -7.50 32.75 -1.80
N ASP A 419 -8.29 31.77 -2.21
CA ASP A 419 -9.66 31.59 -1.75
C ASP A 419 -9.63 30.67 -0.53
N ILE A 420 -10.35 31.03 0.51
CA ILE A 420 -10.33 30.34 1.80
C ILE A 420 -11.68 29.70 2.06
N TYR A 421 -11.65 28.46 2.48
CA TYR A 421 -12.84 27.64 2.73
C TYR A 421 -12.73 26.92 4.07
N TRP A 422 -13.87 26.84 4.76
CA TRP A 422 -14.09 25.89 5.83
C TRP A 422 -14.75 24.65 5.24
N VAL A 423 -14.24 23.47 5.62
CA VAL A 423 -14.73 22.19 5.18
C VAL A 423 -15.18 21.37 6.38
N ASP A 424 -16.39 20.83 6.30
CA ASP A 424 -16.91 19.87 7.27
C ASP A 424 -16.21 18.52 7.04
N PRO A 425 -15.39 18.04 8.00
CA PRO A 425 -14.64 16.79 7.81
C PRO A 425 -15.50 15.53 7.80
N ALA A 426 -16.74 15.61 8.31
CA ALA A 426 -17.68 14.48 8.30
C ALA A 426 -18.45 14.37 6.99
N ALA A 427 -18.91 15.49 6.45
CA ALA A 427 -19.75 15.54 5.25
C ALA A 427 -18.99 15.90 3.97
N GLY A 428 -17.75 16.36 4.09
CA GLY A 428 -16.97 16.86 2.94
C GLY A 428 -17.59 18.07 2.26
N GLN A 429 -18.47 18.78 2.95
CA GLN A 429 -19.07 20.01 2.45
C GLN A 429 -18.14 21.19 2.74
N TRP A 430 -18.04 22.11 1.78
CA TRP A 430 -17.19 23.30 1.94
C TRP A 430 -17.99 24.58 1.80
N ARG A 431 -17.60 25.55 2.60
CA ARG A 431 -18.16 26.92 2.60
C ARG A 431 -17.04 27.92 2.43
N LYS A 432 -17.20 28.83 1.46
CA LYS A 432 -16.24 29.91 1.26
C LYS A 432 -16.28 30.87 2.45
N GLU A 433 -15.13 31.11 3.03
CA GLU A 433 -14.93 32.06 4.11
C GLU A 433 -14.46 33.42 3.56
N LYS A 434 -13.48 33.39 2.67
CA LYS A 434 -12.84 34.58 2.16
C LYS A 434 -12.43 34.40 0.71
N LYS A 435 -12.53 35.47 -0.06
CA LYS A 435 -12.08 35.52 -1.44
C LYS A 435 -10.88 36.43 -1.58
N ASP A 436 -9.97 36.09 -2.49
CA ASP A 436 -8.82 36.91 -2.91
C ASP A 436 -7.95 37.38 -1.74
N TRP A 437 -7.79 36.56 -0.68
CA TRP A 437 -6.93 36.90 0.42
C TRP A 437 -5.44 36.86 -0.01
N LYS A 438 -4.68 37.88 0.44
CA LYS A 438 -3.24 38.00 0.16
C LYS A 438 -2.51 38.22 1.46
N GLY A 439 -1.51 37.39 1.71
CA GLY A 439 -0.69 37.48 2.93
C GLY A 439 0.32 36.36 3.04
N GLU A 440 1.11 36.38 4.08
CA GLU A 440 2.12 35.35 4.40
C GLU A 440 1.81 34.63 5.72
N LEU A 441 0.90 35.16 6.51
CA LEU A 441 0.41 34.54 7.74
C LEU A 441 -1.11 34.66 7.75
N TYR A 442 -1.78 33.49 7.78
CA TYR A 442 -3.23 33.45 7.94
C TYR A 442 -3.60 32.94 9.32
N GLU A 443 -4.43 33.73 10.02
CA GLU A 443 -4.97 33.36 11.33
C GLU A 443 -6.50 33.28 11.23
N ALA A 444 -7.08 32.24 11.79
CA ALA A 444 -8.53 32.05 11.82
C ALA A 444 -8.96 31.22 13.02
N SER A 445 -10.25 31.29 13.32
CA SER A 445 -10.91 30.37 14.25
C SER A 445 -12.00 29.60 13.50
N PRO A 446 -12.23 28.32 13.83
CA PRO A 446 -13.30 27.54 13.22
C PRO A 446 -14.68 28.19 13.39
N PRO A 447 -15.61 27.94 12.45
CA PRO A 447 -16.96 28.50 12.51
C PRO A 447 -17.74 28.11 13.77
N ASP A 448 -17.37 27.00 14.37
CA ASP A 448 -18.01 26.37 15.52
C ASP A 448 -16.95 25.69 16.37
N SER A 449 -17.00 25.91 17.67
CA SER A 449 -16.04 25.38 18.64
C SER A 449 -16.44 24.02 19.23
N SER A 450 -17.55 23.43 18.79
CA SER A 450 -18.04 22.16 19.34
C SER A 450 -17.44 20.93 18.66
N ARG A 451 -16.81 21.10 17.48
CA ARG A 451 -16.30 20.00 16.65
C ARG A 451 -15.04 20.37 15.86
N ASP A 452 -14.45 19.35 15.26
CA ASP A 452 -13.31 19.46 14.36
C ASP A 452 -13.67 20.11 13.01
N TRP A 453 -12.68 20.71 12.36
CA TRP A 453 -12.82 21.40 11.09
C TRP A 453 -11.60 21.21 10.19
N VAL A 454 -11.80 21.43 8.89
CA VAL A 454 -10.70 21.56 7.93
C VAL A 454 -10.71 22.97 7.35
N LEU A 455 -9.57 23.62 7.39
CA LEU A 455 -9.32 24.89 6.73
C LEU A 455 -8.60 24.63 5.41
N HIS A 456 -9.13 25.14 4.31
CA HIS A 456 -8.55 24.98 2.99
C HIS A 456 -8.25 26.36 2.37
N LEU A 457 -6.96 26.65 2.22
CA LEU A 457 -6.49 27.79 1.45
C LEU A 457 -6.15 27.30 0.06
N SER A 458 -6.91 27.72 -0.93
CA SER A 458 -6.81 27.27 -2.31
C SER A 458 -6.45 28.42 -3.23
N ARG A 459 -5.70 28.15 -4.26
CA ARG A 459 -5.42 29.14 -5.29
C ARG A 459 -6.72 29.57 -5.96
N ASP A 460 -6.93 30.88 -6.13
CA ASP A 460 -8.15 31.43 -6.70
C ASP A 460 -8.40 31.01 -8.16
N GLY A 461 -9.67 30.93 -8.55
CA GLY A 461 -10.21 30.93 -9.92
C GLY A 461 -9.64 30.00 -10.98
N ARG A 462 -8.51 29.33 -10.73
CA ARG A 462 -7.84 28.44 -11.70
C ARG A 462 -7.94 26.97 -11.37
N LYS A 463 -8.77 26.61 -10.41
CA LYS A 463 -8.81 25.27 -9.85
C LYS A 463 -9.13 24.17 -10.89
N GLU A 464 -10.11 24.39 -11.74
CA GLU A 464 -10.44 23.41 -12.79
C GLU A 464 -9.28 23.20 -13.77
N GLY A 465 -8.60 24.28 -14.16
CA GLY A 465 -7.40 24.20 -15.00
C GLY A 465 -6.27 23.47 -14.30
N MET A 466 -6.06 23.72 -13.00
CA MET A 466 -5.03 23.06 -12.20
C MET A 466 -5.32 21.57 -12.02
N LEU A 467 -6.57 21.16 -11.81
CA LEU A 467 -6.96 19.75 -11.69
C LEU A 467 -6.88 18.99 -13.02
N ARG A 468 -7.00 19.71 -14.16
CA ARG A 468 -6.88 19.12 -15.50
C ARG A 468 -5.44 19.03 -16.02
N SER A 469 -4.57 19.94 -15.59
CA SER A 469 -3.17 20.03 -16.03
C SER A 469 -2.23 19.38 -15.04
N TYR A 470 -2.30 18.05 -14.89
CA TYR A 470 -1.27 17.38 -14.12
C TYR A 470 -0.16 16.88 -15.04
N LYS A 471 1.06 17.02 -14.57
CA LYS A 471 2.25 16.42 -15.17
C LYS A 471 3.05 15.81 -14.03
N PHE A 472 2.85 14.54 -13.78
CA PHE A 472 3.67 13.79 -12.80
C PHE A 472 5.17 13.83 -13.10
N GLU A 473 5.52 14.06 -14.35
CA GLU A 473 6.90 14.01 -14.80
C GLU A 473 7.69 15.26 -14.47
N SER A 474 6.97 16.34 -14.17
CA SER A 474 7.61 17.65 -14.20
C SER A 474 8.50 17.90 -12.99
N TRP A 475 8.20 17.26 -11.84
CA TRP A 475 8.84 17.69 -10.61
C TRP A 475 8.86 16.57 -9.58
N PRO A 476 10.04 15.96 -9.33
CA PRO A 476 10.19 15.12 -8.15
C PRO A 476 9.91 15.97 -6.92
N VAL A 477 9.02 15.50 -6.05
CA VAL A 477 8.82 16.14 -4.75
C VAL A 477 10.15 16.05 -4.00
N PRO A 478 10.77 17.17 -3.60
CA PRO A 478 12.04 17.13 -2.90
C PRO A 478 11.84 16.43 -1.56
N VAL A 479 12.50 15.29 -1.39
CA VAL A 479 12.66 14.67 -0.09
C VAL A 479 13.83 15.36 0.59
N GLN A 480 13.62 15.89 1.78
CA GLN A 480 14.70 16.50 2.53
C GLN A 480 15.73 15.45 2.93
N GLU A 481 17.01 15.74 2.70
CA GLU A 481 18.09 14.93 3.27
C GLU A 481 18.05 15.02 4.79
N PRO A 482 17.97 13.89 5.49
CA PRO A 482 17.97 13.90 6.95
C PRO A 482 19.32 14.35 7.51
N GLU A 483 19.29 15.11 8.59
CA GLU A 483 20.51 15.43 9.35
C GLU A 483 20.96 14.20 10.13
N ARG A 484 22.18 13.73 9.86
CA ARG A 484 22.75 12.53 10.49
C ARG A 484 23.89 12.84 11.47
N SER A 485 24.30 14.09 11.56
CA SER A 485 25.38 14.48 12.47
C SER A 485 24.88 14.60 13.91
N PRO A 486 25.40 13.80 14.86
CA PRO A 486 25.08 13.94 16.28
C PRO A 486 25.38 15.34 16.84
N GLN A 487 26.39 16.04 16.28
CA GLN A 487 26.78 17.38 16.72
C GLN A 487 25.73 18.43 16.33
N LYS A 488 25.06 18.23 15.20
CA LYS A 488 24.03 19.14 14.69
C LYS A 488 22.62 18.80 15.18
N ALA A 489 22.40 17.59 15.70
CA ALA A 489 21.13 17.21 16.28
C ALA A 489 20.88 17.97 17.58
N PRO A 490 19.67 18.52 17.80
CA PRO A 490 19.33 19.23 19.01
C PRO A 490 19.05 18.31 20.21
N PHE A 491 19.27 17.03 20.05
CA PHE A 491 19.06 15.99 21.06
C PHE A 491 20.15 14.93 20.96
N ASP A 492 20.20 14.07 21.97
CA ASP A 492 21.02 12.84 21.99
C ASP A 492 20.31 11.75 22.78
N LEU A 493 20.72 10.50 22.60
CA LEU A 493 20.25 9.39 23.42
C LEU A 493 21.06 9.41 24.73
N SER A 494 20.40 9.68 25.86
CA SER A 494 21.05 9.76 27.18
C SER A 494 21.07 8.42 27.89
N LYS A 495 20.07 7.55 27.61
CA LYS A 495 20.00 6.16 28.08
C LYS A 495 19.49 5.23 26.98
N PRO A 496 20.05 4.04 26.84
CA PRO A 496 21.30 3.57 27.47
C PRO A 496 22.50 4.45 27.06
N ALA A 497 23.53 4.49 27.90
CA ALA A 497 24.75 5.24 27.56
C ALA A 497 25.44 4.61 26.33
N ALA A 498 26.09 5.42 25.52
CA ALA A 498 26.82 4.95 24.35
C ALA A 498 27.84 3.85 24.75
N GLY A 499 27.74 2.67 24.12
CA GLY A 499 28.58 1.51 24.44
C GLY A 499 28.12 0.67 25.64
N GLU A 500 27.01 1.01 26.27
CA GLU A 500 26.41 0.19 27.33
C GLU A 500 26.03 -1.20 26.81
N THR A 501 26.19 -2.22 27.67
CA THR A 501 25.79 -3.58 27.36
C THR A 501 24.42 -3.86 27.93
N LEU A 502 23.49 -4.25 27.08
CA LEU A 502 22.11 -4.56 27.44
C LEU A 502 21.96 -6.03 27.84
N ALA A 503 21.05 -6.28 28.79
CA ALA A 503 20.73 -7.64 29.20
C ALA A 503 19.58 -8.21 28.35
N ALA A 504 19.77 -9.41 27.80
CA ALA A 504 18.72 -10.10 27.06
C ALA A 504 17.53 -10.42 27.97
N GLY A 505 16.30 -10.18 27.49
CA GLY A 505 15.07 -10.46 28.23
C GLY A 505 14.70 -9.45 29.32
N VAL A 506 15.44 -8.35 29.44
CA VAL A 506 15.17 -7.27 30.41
C VAL A 506 14.62 -6.06 29.67
N PRO A 507 13.58 -5.38 30.19
CA PRO A 507 13.10 -4.13 29.62
C PRO A 507 14.23 -3.09 29.59
N VAL A 508 14.41 -2.44 28.45
CA VAL A 508 15.39 -1.37 28.31
C VAL A 508 14.67 -0.04 28.17
N ARG A 509 15.00 0.89 29.06
CA ARG A 509 14.49 2.25 28.97
C ARG A 509 15.43 3.10 28.12
N PHE A 510 14.87 3.69 27.08
CA PHE A 510 15.54 4.68 26.26
C PHE A 510 15.10 6.07 26.69
N GLU A 511 16.03 6.98 26.85
CA GLU A 511 15.77 8.39 27.17
C GLU A 511 16.50 9.29 26.19
N VAL A 512 15.77 10.24 25.59
CA VAL A 512 16.32 11.25 24.69
C VAL A 512 16.48 12.55 25.46
N ALA A 513 17.71 13.05 25.56
CA ALA A 513 18.03 14.33 26.16
C ALA A 513 18.07 15.43 25.11
N LEU A 514 17.34 16.51 25.32
CA LEU A 514 17.46 17.71 24.48
C LEU A 514 18.75 18.46 24.85
N LYS A 515 19.58 18.71 23.85
CA LYS A 515 20.69 19.63 23.95
C LYS A 515 20.11 21.05 24.04
N ARG A 516 20.84 22.00 24.63
CA ARG A 516 20.36 23.40 24.86
C ARG A 516 19.47 23.91 23.74
N GLN A 517 18.28 24.35 24.10
CA GLN A 517 17.35 25.03 23.21
C GLN A 517 17.96 26.35 22.72
N THR A 518 18.46 26.35 21.52
CA THR A 518 18.64 27.60 20.76
C THR A 518 17.28 27.91 20.14
N GLY A 519 16.64 28.95 20.65
CA GLY A 519 15.32 29.48 20.31
C GLY A 519 14.53 28.77 19.20
N GLY A 520 13.39 28.18 19.55
CA GLY A 520 12.42 27.70 18.60
C GLY A 520 12.23 26.19 18.46
N THR A 521 12.78 25.35 19.32
CA THR A 521 12.50 23.92 19.33
C THR A 521 11.10 23.65 19.88
N ARG A 522 10.10 23.93 19.06
CA ARG A 522 8.74 23.45 19.27
C ARG A 522 8.73 21.95 19.07
N ARG A 523 7.94 21.24 19.87
CA ARG A 523 7.59 19.82 19.83
C ARG A 523 8.38 18.96 18.84
N MET A 524 9.11 17.99 19.34
CA MET A 524 9.68 16.92 18.51
C MET A 524 8.87 15.64 18.70
N THR A 525 8.60 14.95 17.61
CA THR A 525 8.08 13.59 17.63
C THR A 525 9.25 12.65 17.42
N TYR A 526 9.45 11.71 18.33
CA TYR A 526 10.53 10.73 18.27
C TYR A 526 9.98 9.37 17.81
N VAL A 527 10.76 8.69 17.01
CA VAL A 527 10.51 7.30 16.61
C VAL A 527 11.78 6.52 16.86
N LEU A 528 11.70 5.50 17.68
CA LEU A 528 12.81 4.62 17.96
C LEU A 528 12.63 3.32 17.16
N THR A 529 13.59 3.00 16.32
CA THR A 529 13.60 1.76 15.56
C THR A 529 14.79 0.91 15.97
N GLY A 530 14.59 -0.39 16.13
CA GLY A 530 15.65 -1.31 16.53
C GLY A 530 15.83 -2.46 15.57
N GLU A 531 17.08 -2.86 15.38
CA GLU A 531 17.48 -3.98 14.56
C GLU A 531 18.45 -4.85 15.33
N VAL A 532 18.20 -6.17 15.35
CA VAL A 532 19.15 -7.15 15.90
C VAL A 532 20.04 -7.65 14.77
N VAL A 533 21.30 -7.26 14.80
CA VAL A 533 22.19 -7.41 13.64
C VAL A 533 22.68 -8.86 13.43
N GLN A 534 22.70 -9.71 14.46
CA GLN A 534 23.32 -11.05 14.37
C GLN A 534 22.36 -12.20 14.10
N ASP A 535 21.08 -12.08 14.41
CA ASP A 535 20.16 -13.22 14.35
C ASP A 535 19.24 -13.21 13.11
N GLY A 536 19.46 -12.31 12.14
CA GLY A 536 18.58 -12.18 10.97
C GLY A 536 17.15 -11.73 11.31
N GLU A 537 16.84 -11.52 12.57
CA GLU A 537 15.60 -10.93 13.04
C GLU A 537 15.63 -9.44 12.72
N GLY A 538 14.91 -9.05 11.71
CA GLY A 538 14.98 -7.74 11.15
C GLY A 538 14.56 -6.59 12.04
N ALA A 539 14.69 -5.40 11.48
CA ALA A 539 14.32 -4.15 12.11
C ALA A 539 12.90 -4.22 12.69
N ARG A 540 12.75 -3.82 13.94
CA ARG A 540 11.48 -3.70 14.62
C ARG A 540 11.29 -2.29 15.10
N TYR A 541 10.05 -1.84 15.00
CA TYR A 541 9.65 -0.61 15.64
C TYR A 541 9.66 -0.79 17.16
N LEU A 542 10.35 0.07 17.87
CA LEU A 542 10.49 -0.05 19.32
C LEU A 542 9.51 0.85 20.07
N ALA A 543 9.45 2.14 19.74
CA ALA A 543 8.60 3.08 20.42
C ALA A 543 8.42 4.40 19.65
N SER A 544 7.39 5.18 20.00
CA SER A 544 7.23 6.57 19.57
C SER A 544 6.72 7.43 20.70
N GLY A 545 6.92 8.73 20.59
CA GLY A 545 6.35 9.68 21.53
C GLY A 545 6.97 11.07 21.47
N ALA A 546 6.32 12.01 22.11
CA ALA A 546 6.80 13.40 22.22
C ALA A 546 7.62 13.64 23.50
N SER A 547 7.63 12.69 24.45
CA SER A 547 8.32 12.82 25.73
C SER A 547 9.82 12.54 25.67
N GLY A 548 10.27 11.84 24.62
CA GLY A 548 11.66 11.39 24.54
C GLY A 548 12.00 10.20 25.47
N GLU A 549 11.01 9.59 26.10
CA GLU A 549 11.19 8.41 26.96
C GLU A 549 10.45 7.21 26.37
N PHE A 550 11.16 6.08 26.25
CA PHE A 550 10.63 4.86 25.66
C PHE A 550 11.03 3.62 26.46
N THR A 551 10.13 2.67 26.59
CA THR A 551 10.44 1.36 27.17
C THR A 551 10.30 0.30 26.08
N VAL A 552 11.37 -0.45 25.84
CA VAL A 552 11.38 -1.52 24.84
C VAL A 552 10.88 -2.81 25.46
N ASP A 553 9.99 -3.52 24.77
CA ASP A 553 9.47 -4.81 25.20
C ASP A 553 10.64 -5.82 25.34
N PRO A 554 10.79 -6.46 26.51
CA PRO A 554 11.81 -7.48 26.74
C PRO A 554 11.67 -8.70 25.80
N LEU A 555 10.48 -8.95 25.24
CA LEU A 555 10.26 -10.02 24.25
C LEU A 555 11.09 -9.83 23.00
N LEU A 556 11.40 -8.60 22.63
CA LEU A 556 12.27 -8.29 21.48
C LEU A 556 13.73 -8.67 21.70
N MET A 557 14.12 -8.88 22.97
CA MET A 557 15.48 -9.14 23.39
C MET A 557 15.70 -10.59 23.86
N LYS A 558 14.66 -11.43 23.86
CA LYS A 558 14.72 -12.79 24.46
C LYS A 558 15.69 -13.72 23.77
N SER A 559 15.82 -13.64 22.46
CA SER A 559 16.68 -14.52 21.65
C SER A 559 17.99 -13.87 21.25
N ALA A 560 18.18 -12.58 21.50
CA ALA A 560 19.31 -11.84 20.96
C ALA A 560 20.59 -12.11 21.74
N SER A 561 21.60 -12.62 21.07
CA SER A 561 22.99 -12.59 21.50
C SER A 561 23.76 -11.81 20.44
N GLY A 562 24.33 -10.65 20.78
CA GLY A 562 25.13 -9.92 19.83
C GLY A 562 24.98 -8.41 19.92
N ALA A 563 24.52 -7.76 18.88
CA ALA A 563 24.37 -6.32 18.85
C ALA A 563 22.92 -5.90 18.48
N LEU A 564 22.41 -4.91 19.18
CA LEU A 564 21.18 -4.19 18.83
C LEU A 564 21.57 -2.88 18.16
N ALA A 565 21.27 -2.73 16.89
CA ALA A 565 21.34 -1.45 16.21
C ALA A 565 20.01 -0.71 16.41
N VAL A 566 20.09 0.52 16.92
CA VAL A 566 18.91 1.36 17.20
C VAL A 566 19.05 2.64 16.40
N ARG A 567 18.03 2.95 15.62
CA ARG A 567 17.88 4.23 14.95
C ARG A 567 16.91 5.11 15.69
N LEU A 568 17.33 6.28 16.09
CA LEU A 568 16.47 7.33 16.59
C LEU A 568 16.14 8.28 15.43
N ALA A 569 14.90 8.27 14.99
CA ALA A 569 14.37 9.24 14.04
C ALA A 569 13.60 10.31 14.81
N ALA A 570 13.86 11.58 14.54
CA ALA A 570 13.13 12.66 15.17
C ALA A 570 12.76 13.73 14.14
N LEU A 571 11.53 14.21 14.23
CA LEU A 571 10.97 15.24 13.38
C LEU A 571 10.64 16.45 14.24
N ASN A 572 11.17 17.62 13.87
CA ASN A 572 10.83 18.87 14.55
C ASN A 572 9.60 19.55 13.95
N ALA A 573 9.10 20.60 14.60
CA ALA A 573 7.93 21.35 14.15
C ALA A 573 8.12 22.08 12.80
N ALA A 574 9.36 22.25 12.35
CA ALA A 574 9.67 22.81 11.02
C ALA A 574 9.80 21.72 9.93
N GLY A 575 9.51 20.47 10.25
CA GLY A 575 9.60 19.34 9.30
C GLY A 575 11.02 18.85 9.03
N LYS A 576 12.03 19.30 9.78
CA LYS A 576 13.39 18.80 9.63
C LYS A 576 13.53 17.44 10.31
N LEU A 577 14.00 16.45 9.53
CA LEU A 577 14.26 15.08 9.99
C LEU A 577 15.72 14.93 10.46
N TYR A 578 15.88 14.28 11.60
CA TYR A 578 17.16 13.85 12.16
C TYR A 578 17.17 12.34 12.26
N LEU A 579 18.27 11.69 11.86
CA LEU A 579 18.45 10.23 11.95
C LEU A 579 19.79 9.95 12.63
N LEU A 580 19.75 9.46 13.87
CA LEU A 580 20.94 9.05 14.62
C LEU A 580 20.95 7.55 14.83
N ASP A 581 22.07 6.91 14.56
CA ASP A 581 22.25 5.46 14.71
C ASP A 581 23.13 5.15 15.93
N TYR A 582 22.69 4.20 16.76
CA TYR A 582 23.37 3.70 17.94
C TYR A 582 23.50 2.18 17.86
N VAL A 583 24.56 1.64 18.45
CA VAL A 583 24.78 0.18 18.52
C VAL A 583 25.06 -0.19 19.97
N PHE A 584 24.31 -1.17 20.49
CA PHE A 584 24.46 -1.70 21.84
C PHE A 584 24.80 -3.19 21.78
N SER A 585 25.73 -3.63 22.62
CA SER A 585 25.98 -5.05 22.80
C SER A 585 24.89 -5.68 23.66
N ILE A 586 24.47 -6.91 23.33
CA ILE A 586 23.52 -7.68 24.13
C ILE A 586 24.24 -8.87 24.73
N LYS A 587 24.08 -9.10 26.03
CA LYS A 587 24.59 -10.29 26.73
C LYS A 587 23.43 -11.10 27.32
N LYS A 588 23.50 -12.43 27.15
CA LYS A 588 22.61 -13.32 27.91
C LYS A 588 22.89 -13.16 29.39
N GLN A 589 21.85 -13.05 30.21
CA GLN A 589 22.01 -13.18 31.65
C GLN A 589 22.61 -14.56 31.92
N GLN A 590 23.79 -14.60 32.51
CA GLN A 590 24.28 -15.82 33.13
C GLN A 590 23.33 -16.17 34.26
N LYS A 591 22.70 -17.35 34.18
CA LYS A 591 21.88 -17.91 35.26
C LYS A 591 22.70 -18.18 36.48
#